data_4194facaf44aef748606b0c0dcf60b75
#
_entry.id   4194facaf44aef748606b0c0dcf60b75
#
_cell.length_a   1.000
_cell.length_b   1.000
_cell.length_c   1.000
_cell.angle_alpha   90.00
_cell.angle_beta   90.00
_cell.angle_gamma   90.00
#
_symmetry.space_group_name_H-M   'P 1'
#
loop_
_entity.id
_entity.type
_entity.pdbx_description
1 polymer ?
#
loop_
_entity_poly.entity_id
_entity_poly.type
_entity_poly.pdbx_seq_one_letter_code
_entity_poly.pdbx_strand_id
1 'polypeptide(L)'
;MKRLVSAFLAGAMALSLAACGGAASTSTVASSASASGRAAASETAASDLDYIKEKGKMVIGYTVYEPMNYTDADGNFTGFDTELATAVCGKLGVEPEFVEINWDTKVVELDAKSIDCIWNGLTLTDDREENMACTKPYVKNAQVVVVKDGTDYTSTADLIGKTVVAEAGSAGETTITENADLSQADFISKAVQTDCLMEVAAGTADAAVLDLTLANAMIGEGTDYASLKIVDELNAEEYGVAFRKGSDAADAVNAAFDELKADDTMQTLADKYSLVLAD
;
A
#
# COMPACT_ATOMS: atom_id res chain seq x y z
N MET A 1 -34.64 -10.42 -40.63
CA MET A 1 -36.12 -10.29 -40.57
C MET A 1 -36.53 -10.65 -39.12
N LYS A 2 -37.35 -9.84 -38.58
CA LYS A 2 -38.11 -9.79 -37.31
C LYS A 2 -37.53 -8.86 -36.25
N ARG A 3 -38.02 -7.63 -36.36
CA ARG A 3 -38.12 -6.62 -35.31
C ARG A 3 -39.21 -7.04 -34.32
N LEU A 4 -39.03 -6.77 -33.02
CA LEU A 4 -40.12 -6.52 -32.11
C LEU A 4 -39.77 -5.40 -31.15
N VAL A 5 -40.62 -4.42 -31.20
CA VAL A 5 -40.78 -3.16 -30.47
C VAL A 5 -41.73 -3.45 -29.30
N SER A 6 -41.60 -2.69 -28.22
CA SER A 6 -42.63 -2.30 -27.22
C SER A 6 -42.08 -2.37 -25.79
N ALA A 7 -42.39 -1.50 -24.85
CA ALA A 7 -43.16 -0.27 -24.78
C ALA A 7 -42.87 0.40 -23.44
N PHE A 8 -42.96 1.72 -23.42
CA PHE A 8 -42.98 2.60 -22.26
C PHE A 8 -44.05 2.27 -21.23
N LEU A 9 -43.77 2.44 -19.93
CA LEU A 9 -44.76 2.80 -18.94
C LEU A 9 -44.23 3.87 -18.01
N ALA A 10 -44.76 5.06 -18.17
CA ALA A 10 -44.64 6.20 -17.28
C ALA A 10 -45.69 6.08 -16.19
N GLY A 11 -45.34 6.32 -14.94
CA GLY A 11 -46.25 6.42 -13.80
C GLY A 11 -45.92 7.62 -12.95
N ALA A 12 -46.68 8.70 -13.15
CA ALA A 12 -46.70 9.91 -12.32
C ALA A 12 -47.78 9.76 -11.25
N MET A 13 -47.49 10.12 -9.99
CA MET A 13 -48.47 10.50 -8.97
C MET A 13 -47.77 11.47 -8.00
N ALA A 14 -48.08 12.74 -8.08
CA ALA A 14 -49.19 13.52 -7.53
C ALA A 14 -48.98 13.92 -6.05
N LEU A 15 -48.73 15.24 -5.88
CA LEU A 15 -48.69 16.01 -4.63
C LEU A 15 -50.07 15.91 -3.87
N SER A 16 -49.95 15.96 -2.53
CA SER A 16 -51.05 16.49 -1.71
C SER A 16 -50.50 17.43 -0.63
N LEU A 17 -50.75 18.70 -0.83
CA LEU A 17 -50.72 19.75 0.21
C LEU A 17 -52.00 19.63 1.03
N ALA A 18 -51.91 19.72 2.37
CA ALA A 18 -53.00 20.11 3.22
C ALA A 18 -52.52 21.18 4.20
N ALA A 19 -53.03 22.39 4.00
CA ALA A 19 -52.91 23.52 4.90
C ALA A 19 -54.17 23.61 5.76
N CYS A 20 -54.05 23.87 7.04
CA CYS A 20 -55.01 24.55 7.94
C CYS A 20 -54.23 24.99 9.18
N GLY A 21 -54.07 26.21 9.58
CA GLY A 21 -54.94 27.33 9.75
C GLY A 21 -55.50 27.40 11.17
N GLY A 22 -54.98 28.34 12.04
CA GLY A 22 -55.81 28.82 13.12
C GLY A 22 -55.16 29.09 14.48
N ALA A 23 -55.02 30.41 14.73
CA ALA A 23 -55.27 31.13 15.99
C ALA A 23 -54.28 31.14 17.16
N ALA A 24 -53.86 32.36 17.44
CA ALA A 24 -53.10 32.83 18.58
C ALA A 24 -53.80 32.62 19.92
N SER A 25 -53.01 32.37 20.96
CA SER A 25 -53.32 32.82 22.34
C SER A 25 -51.99 33.00 23.08
N THR A 26 -51.77 34.23 23.46
CA THR A 26 -50.75 34.73 24.38
C THR A 26 -50.97 34.20 25.80
N SER A 27 -49.93 33.64 26.41
CA SER A 27 -49.78 33.58 27.86
C SER A 27 -48.31 33.55 28.24
N THR A 28 -47.85 34.66 28.79
CA THR A 28 -46.60 34.84 29.50
C THR A 28 -46.63 34.08 30.82
N VAL A 29 -45.69 33.24 31.11
CA VAL A 29 -45.16 33.01 32.46
C VAL A 29 -43.69 32.56 32.43
N ALA A 30 -42.96 33.12 33.36
CA ALA A 30 -41.55 33.17 33.65
C ALA A 30 -40.74 31.87 33.65
N SER A 31 -39.54 32.01 33.18
CA SER A 31 -38.25 31.63 33.78
C SER A 31 -38.15 30.34 34.62
N SER A 32 -37.42 29.39 34.08
CA SER A 32 -36.45 28.62 34.84
C SER A 32 -35.37 28.15 33.88
N ALA A 33 -34.20 28.75 33.97
CA ALA A 33 -32.98 28.32 33.32
C ALA A 33 -32.52 27.00 33.99
N SER A 34 -32.75 25.90 33.34
CA SER A 34 -31.97 24.68 33.58
C SER A 34 -30.96 24.57 32.47
N ALA A 35 -29.76 25.02 32.75
CA ALA A 35 -28.59 24.71 31.94
C ALA A 35 -28.32 23.19 32.05
N SER A 36 -28.97 22.40 31.20
CA SER A 36 -28.46 21.05 30.87
C SER A 36 -27.24 21.24 29.99
N GLY A 37 -26.11 21.23 30.64
CA GLY A 37 -24.84 21.01 29.97
C GLY A 37 -24.92 19.66 29.21
N ARG A 38 -25.27 19.72 27.94
CA ARG A 38 -25.05 18.63 27.00
C ARG A 38 -23.55 18.58 26.83
N ALA A 39 -22.88 17.72 27.64
CA ALA A 39 -21.54 17.30 27.34
C ALA A 39 -21.60 16.80 25.90
N ALA A 40 -20.91 17.48 25.01
CA ALA A 40 -20.57 16.92 23.72
C ALA A 40 -19.80 15.65 24.03
N ALA A 41 -20.46 14.49 23.90
CA ALA A 41 -19.75 13.25 23.77
C ALA A 41 -18.87 13.45 22.54
N SER A 42 -17.58 13.59 22.76
CA SER A 42 -16.59 13.35 21.73
C SER A 42 -16.90 11.93 21.25
N GLU A 43 -17.46 11.78 20.06
CA GLU A 43 -17.45 10.49 19.39
C GLU A 43 -15.96 10.14 19.25
N THR A 44 -15.45 9.33 20.17
CA THR A 44 -14.18 8.65 19.97
C THR A 44 -14.38 7.83 18.71
N ALA A 45 -13.66 8.18 17.65
CA ALA A 45 -13.60 7.35 16.45
C ALA A 45 -13.39 5.90 16.91
N ALA A 46 -14.19 4.96 16.39
CA ALA A 46 -14.05 3.56 16.76
C ALA A 46 -12.61 3.13 16.48
N SER A 47 -11.95 2.51 17.46
CA SER A 47 -10.58 2.02 17.33
C SER A 47 -10.49 1.00 16.19
N ASP A 48 -9.58 1.24 15.27
CA ASP A 48 -9.33 0.34 14.14
C ASP A 48 -8.61 -0.93 14.63
N LEU A 49 -7.78 -0.79 15.66
CA LEU A 49 -7.13 -1.90 16.35
C LEU A 49 -8.16 -2.80 17.05
N ASP A 50 -9.17 -2.23 17.72
CA ASP A 50 -10.23 -3.02 18.34
C ASP A 50 -11.03 -3.78 17.28
N TYR A 51 -11.36 -3.14 16.15
CA TYR A 51 -11.99 -3.82 15.01
C TYR A 51 -11.17 -5.03 14.51
N ILE A 52 -9.84 -4.88 14.38
CA ILE A 52 -8.94 -5.96 13.98
C ILE A 52 -8.95 -7.08 15.04
N LYS A 53 -8.89 -6.73 16.33
CA LYS A 53 -8.88 -7.69 17.45
C LYS A 53 -10.21 -8.42 17.61
N GLU A 54 -11.34 -7.73 17.47
CA GLU A 54 -12.67 -8.34 17.55
C GLU A 54 -12.89 -9.35 16.40
N LYS A 55 -12.36 -9.07 15.23
CA LYS A 55 -12.37 -9.96 14.07
C LYS A 55 -11.43 -11.16 14.24
N GLY A 56 -10.47 -11.08 15.17
CA GLY A 56 -9.48 -12.12 15.47
C GLY A 56 -8.38 -12.30 14.43
N LYS A 57 -8.34 -11.44 13.41
CA LYS A 57 -7.35 -11.50 12.32
C LYS A 57 -6.99 -10.12 11.79
N MET A 58 -5.77 -9.99 11.27
CA MET A 58 -5.29 -8.86 10.49
C MET A 58 -5.20 -9.26 9.02
N VAL A 59 -5.96 -8.60 8.15
CA VAL A 59 -5.93 -8.83 6.70
C VAL A 59 -4.87 -7.94 6.07
N ILE A 60 -3.84 -8.56 5.51
CA ILE A 60 -2.61 -7.93 5.04
C ILE A 60 -2.59 -7.95 3.51
N GLY A 61 -2.62 -6.77 2.90
CA GLY A 61 -2.52 -6.63 1.45
C GLY A 61 -1.07 -6.69 0.97
N TYR A 62 -0.79 -7.55 -0.03
CA TYR A 62 0.53 -7.72 -0.62
C TYR A 62 0.46 -7.96 -2.14
N THR A 63 1.58 -7.80 -2.84
CA THR A 63 1.87 -8.34 -4.17
C THR A 63 3.02 -9.31 -4.08
N VAL A 64 3.20 -10.18 -5.09
CA VAL A 64 4.36 -11.09 -5.12
C VAL A 64 5.63 -10.28 -5.27
N TYR A 65 6.44 -10.28 -4.22
CA TYR A 65 7.65 -9.47 -4.10
C TYR A 65 8.70 -10.19 -3.26
N GLU A 66 9.67 -10.87 -3.88
CA GLU A 66 10.82 -11.45 -3.19
C GLU A 66 11.85 -10.36 -2.86
N PRO A 67 12.40 -10.28 -1.63
CA PRO A 67 12.27 -11.26 -0.54
C PRO A 67 11.20 -10.91 0.51
N MET A 68 10.26 -10.00 0.23
CA MET A 68 9.28 -9.50 1.22
C MET A 68 8.10 -10.46 1.42
N ASN A 69 7.37 -10.78 0.34
CA ASN A 69 6.21 -11.69 0.35
C ASN A 69 6.23 -12.53 -0.93
N TYR A 70 6.49 -13.81 -0.83
CA TYR A 70 6.59 -14.69 -2.00
C TYR A 70 6.36 -16.16 -1.61
N THR A 71 6.24 -17.00 -2.62
CA THR A 71 6.18 -18.46 -2.42
C THR A 71 7.54 -19.05 -2.81
N ASP A 72 8.16 -19.77 -1.87
CA ASP A 72 9.45 -20.40 -2.09
C ASP A 72 9.37 -21.63 -3.04
N ALA A 73 10.53 -22.20 -3.37
CA ALA A 73 10.61 -23.36 -4.27
C ALA A 73 9.90 -24.62 -3.73
N ASP A 74 9.67 -24.69 -2.42
CA ASP A 74 8.97 -25.79 -1.75
C ASP A 74 7.45 -25.56 -1.69
N GLY A 75 6.98 -24.39 -2.16
CA GLY A 75 5.58 -24.01 -2.19
C GLY A 75 5.08 -23.37 -0.90
N ASN A 76 5.96 -22.93 0.01
CA ASN A 76 5.58 -22.25 1.23
C ASN A 76 5.50 -20.73 0.98
N PHE A 77 4.42 -20.10 1.45
CA PHE A 77 4.32 -18.65 1.48
C PHE A 77 5.21 -18.08 2.59
N THR A 78 6.20 -17.28 2.24
CA THR A 78 7.27 -16.81 3.12
C THR A 78 7.76 -15.42 2.71
N GLY A 79 8.82 -14.95 3.30
CA GLY A 79 9.47 -13.66 3.07
C GLY A 79 9.59 -12.84 4.34
N PHE A 80 10.41 -11.80 4.28
CA PHE A 80 10.67 -10.96 5.44
C PHE A 80 9.39 -10.36 6.02
N ASP A 81 8.58 -9.72 5.17
CA ASP A 81 7.33 -9.10 5.60
C ASP A 81 6.30 -10.14 6.05
N THR A 82 6.23 -11.29 5.38
CA THR A 82 5.36 -12.40 5.79
C THR A 82 5.68 -12.88 7.20
N GLU A 83 6.96 -13.10 7.50
CA GLU A 83 7.40 -13.63 8.80
C GLU A 83 7.34 -12.55 9.89
N LEU A 84 7.71 -11.31 9.58
CA LEU A 84 7.62 -10.18 10.52
C LEU A 84 6.15 -9.89 10.87
N ALA A 85 5.26 -9.84 9.88
CA ALA A 85 3.83 -9.65 10.11
C ALA A 85 3.23 -10.78 10.96
N THR A 86 3.65 -12.02 10.73
CA THR A 86 3.23 -13.17 11.54
C THR A 86 3.67 -13.03 12.99
N ALA A 87 4.92 -12.60 13.23
CA ALA A 87 5.43 -12.36 14.58
C ALA A 87 4.67 -11.22 15.29
N VAL A 88 4.39 -10.11 14.57
CA VAL A 88 3.60 -8.98 15.08
C VAL A 88 2.17 -9.39 15.38
N CYS A 89 1.50 -10.12 14.50
CA CYS A 89 0.15 -10.64 14.75
C CYS A 89 0.10 -11.51 16.00
N GLY A 90 1.12 -12.34 16.21
CA GLY A 90 1.26 -13.13 17.45
C GLY A 90 1.36 -12.25 18.71
N LYS A 91 2.10 -11.13 18.67
CA LYS A 91 2.17 -10.15 19.76
C LYS A 91 0.83 -9.45 20.01
N LEU A 92 0.08 -9.14 18.94
CA LEU A 92 -1.24 -8.49 19.03
C LEU A 92 -2.38 -9.45 19.41
N GLY A 93 -2.15 -10.76 19.36
CA GLY A 93 -3.14 -11.80 19.67
C GLY A 93 -4.17 -11.99 18.56
N VAL A 94 -3.77 -11.81 17.30
CA VAL A 94 -4.61 -12.01 16.10
C VAL A 94 -3.89 -12.92 15.10
N GLU A 95 -4.64 -13.53 14.16
CA GLU A 95 -4.06 -14.33 13.08
C GLU A 95 -3.74 -13.46 11.86
N PRO A 96 -2.62 -13.65 11.16
CA PRO A 96 -2.37 -12.99 9.89
C PRO A 96 -3.17 -13.66 8.77
N GLU A 97 -3.81 -12.85 7.91
CA GLU A 97 -4.45 -13.29 6.68
C GLU A 97 -3.87 -12.49 5.52
N PHE A 98 -3.11 -13.14 4.64
CA PHE A 98 -2.49 -12.48 3.51
C PHE A 98 -3.41 -12.53 2.29
N VAL A 99 -3.63 -11.36 1.66
CA VAL A 99 -4.48 -11.20 0.48
C VAL A 99 -3.67 -10.52 -0.62
N GLU A 100 -3.54 -11.19 -1.75
CA GLU A 100 -2.92 -10.59 -2.93
C GLU A 100 -3.82 -9.51 -3.51
N ILE A 101 -3.28 -8.31 -3.69
CA ILE A 101 -4.01 -7.13 -4.17
C ILE A 101 -3.40 -6.61 -5.47
N ASN A 102 -4.09 -5.69 -6.13
CA ASN A 102 -3.48 -4.87 -7.16
C ASN A 102 -2.84 -3.65 -6.48
N TRP A 103 -1.53 -3.46 -6.69
CA TRP A 103 -0.77 -2.38 -6.01
C TRP A 103 -1.28 -0.99 -6.33
N ASP A 104 -1.73 -0.75 -7.54
CA ASP A 104 -2.29 0.54 -7.97
C ASP A 104 -3.58 0.91 -7.19
N THR A 105 -4.36 -0.09 -6.76
CA THR A 105 -5.61 0.11 -6.01
C THR A 105 -5.48 -0.07 -4.49
N LYS A 106 -4.28 -0.23 -3.96
CA LYS A 106 -4.02 -0.54 -2.53
C LYS A 106 -4.74 0.37 -1.53
N VAL A 107 -4.81 1.68 -1.81
CA VAL A 107 -5.49 2.64 -0.93
C VAL A 107 -7.00 2.42 -0.96
N VAL A 108 -7.56 2.12 -2.13
CA VAL A 108 -9.00 1.82 -2.28
C VAL A 108 -9.38 0.55 -1.50
N GLU A 109 -8.53 -0.49 -1.56
CA GLU A 109 -8.72 -1.73 -0.80
C GLU A 109 -8.66 -1.49 0.71
N LEU A 110 -7.72 -0.63 1.15
CA LEU A 110 -7.55 -0.25 2.54
C LEU A 110 -8.78 0.53 3.07
N ASP A 111 -9.24 1.53 2.33
CA ASP A 111 -10.41 2.36 2.70
C ASP A 111 -11.72 1.57 2.69
N ALA A 112 -11.85 0.62 1.76
CA ALA A 112 -12.99 -0.28 1.67
C ALA A 112 -13.01 -1.36 2.77
N LYS A 113 -11.96 -1.46 3.60
CA LYS A 113 -11.76 -2.51 4.60
C LYS A 113 -11.69 -3.93 4.01
N SER A 114 -11.32 -4.06 2.72
CA SER A 114 -10.97 -5.35 2.12
C SER A 114 -9.68 -5.87 2.74
N ILE A 115 -8.76 -4.97 3.07
CA ILE A 115 -7.54 -5.21 3.84
C ILE A 115 -7.49 -4.28 5.07
N ASP A 116 -6.71 -4.67 6.08
CA ASP A 116 -6.50 -3.84 7.28
C ASP A 116 -5.23 -3.00 7.17
N CYS A 117 -4.22 -3.54 6.52
CA CYS A 117 -2.97 -2.85 6.25
C CYS A 117 -2.38 -3.23 4.89
N ILE A 118 -1.47 -2.38 4.42
CA ILE A 118 -0.59 -2.63 3.28
C ILE A 118 0.79 -2.94 3.88
N TRP A 119 1.27 -4.18 3.68
CA TRP A 119 2.54 -4.63 4.23
C TRP A 119 3.31 -5.48 3.21
N ASN A 120 4.08 -4.80 2.39
CA ASN A 120 4.76 -5.39 1.22
C ASN A 120 5.87 -4.46 0.72
N GLY A 121 6.83 -4.13 1.60
CA GLY A 121 7.88 -3.17 1.23
C GLY A 121 7.30 -1.82 0.80
N LEU A 122 6.34 -1.28 1.55
CA LEU A 122 5.74 0.00 1.22
C LEU A 122 6.70 1.15 1.53
N THR A 123 7.21 1.82 0.51
CA THR A 123 8.02 3.03 0.65
C THR A 123 7.24 4.12 1.38
N LEU A 124 7.81 4.66 2.45
CA LEU A 124 7.28 5.83 3.13
C LEU A 124 7.57 7.08 2.30
N THR A 125 6.52 7.83 1.98
CA THR A 125 6.61 9.14 1.33
C THR A 125 5.73 10.13 2.07
N ASP A 126 6.03 11.42 1.96
CA ASP A 126 5.24 12.48 2.62
C ASP A 126 3.74 12.34 2.28
N ASP A 127 3.39 12.06 1.02
CA ASP A 127 2.00 11.87 0.59
C ASP A 127 1.34 10.66 1.28
N ARG A 128 2.06 9.54 1.42
CA ARG A 128 1.56 8.33 2.08
C ARG A 128 1.37 8.57 3.58
N GLU A 129 2.32 9.23 4.24
CA GLU A 129 2.22 9.58 5.66
C GLU A 129 1.13 10.63 5.94
N GLU A 130 0.86 11.54 5.01
CA GLU A 130 -0.27 12.48 5.13
C GLU A 130 -1.64 11.79 4.96
N ASN A 131 -1.72 10.76 4.13
CA ASN A 131 -3.00 10.15 3.74
C ASN A 131 -3.30 8.82 4.42
N MET A 132 -2.34 8.21 5.08
CA MET A 132 -2.47 6.93 5.82
C MET A 132 -1.85 7.04 7.21
N ALA A 133 -2.16 6.12 8.10
CA ALA A 133 -1.46 5.95 9.37
C ALA A 133 -0.31 4.96 9.13
N CYS A 134 0.89 5.48 8.99
CA CYS A 134 2.08 4.68 8.73
C CYS A 134 2.83 4.34 10.02
N THR A 135 3.49 3.18 10.06
CA THR A 135 4.44 2.84 11.12
C THR A 135 5.72 3.65 10.98
N LYS A 136 6.59 3.59 11.99
CA LYS A 136 8.00 3.93 11.85
C LYS A 136 8.62 3.06 10.75
N PRO A 137 9.70 3.54 10.10
CA PRO A 137 10.41 2.73 9.13
C PRO A 137 11.01 1.47 9.78
N TYR A 138 11.10 0.39 9.00
CA TYR A 138 11.66 -0.87 9.50
C TYR A 138 12.78 -1.45 8.63
N VAL A 139 12.84 -1.15 7.33
CA VAL A 139 13.88 -1.59 6.38
C VAL A 139 14.31 -0.45 5.48
N LYS A 140 15.62 -0.36 5.19
CA LYS A 140 16.21 0.56 4.21
C LYS A 140 16.09 -0.01 2.81
N ASN A 141 15.76 0.83 1.85
CA ASN A 141 15.66 0.51 0.42
C ASN A 141 16.18 1.66 -0.44
N ALA A 142 16.17 1.46 -1.73
CA ALA A 142 16.38 2.49 -2.75
C ALA A 142 15.61 2.14 -4.02
N GLN A 143 15.31 3.13 -4.86
CA GLN A 143 14.89 2.88 -6.23
C GLN A 143 16.12 2.78 -7.12
N VAL A 144 16.19 1.76 -7.97
CA VAL A 144 17.32 1.47 -8.84
C VAL A 144 16.94 1.36 -10.30
N VAL A 145 17.89 1.64 -11.17
CA VAL A 145 17.78 1.36 -12.61
C VAL A 145 18.38 0.00 -12.89
N VAL A 146 17.60 -0.85 -13.53
CA VAL A 146 18.00 -2.18 -13.99
C VAL A 146 17.98 -2.22 -15.51
N VAL A 147 19.06 -2.69 -16.12
CA VAL A 147 19.19 -2.88 -17.57
C VAL A 147 19.74 -4.27 -17.87
N LYS A 148 19.72 -4.66 -19.15
CA LYS A 148 20.41 -5.87 -19.60
C LYS A 148 21.91 -5.71 -19.49
N ASP A 149 22.62 -6.76 -19.07
CA ASP A 149 24.09 -6.73 -19.02
C ASP A 149 24.68 -6.41 -20.39
N GLY A 150 25.72 -5.58 -20.40
CA GLY A 150 26.33 -5.07 -21.64
C GLY A 150 25.62 -3.85 -22.23
N THR A 151 24.55 -3.33 -21.63
CA THR A 151 23.95 -2.05 -22.03
C THR A 151 24.88 -0.92 -21.62
N ASP A 152 25.17 -0.03 -22.57
CA ASP A 152 25.90 1.23 -22.28
C ASP A 152 24.97 2.17 -21.51
N TYR A 153 25.30 2.40 -20.24
CA TYR A 153 24.58 3.30 -19.34
C TYR A 153 25.57 4.14 -18.53
N THR A 154 25.33 5.44 -18.52
CA THR A 154 26.15 6.42 -17.78
C THR A 154 25.31 7.23 -16.79
N SER A 155 24.06 7.53 -17.16
CA SER A 155 23.11 8.29 -16.35
C SER A 155 21.70 8.10 -16.88
N THR A 156 20.71 8.60 -16.12
CA THR A 156 19.30 8.60 -16.53
C THR A 156 19.03 9.25 -17.88
N ALA A 157 19.89 10.19 -18.32
CA ALA A 157 19.78 10.84 -19.63
C ALA A 157 19.90 9.85 -20.81
N ASP A 158 20.55 8.70 -20.62
CA ASP A 158 20.67 7.66 -21.66
C ASP A 158 19.33 6.93 -21.89
N LEU A 159 18.36 7.11 -20.99
CA LEU A 159 17.02 6.51 -21.07
C LEU A 159 15.97 7.43 -21.69
N ILE A 160 16.32 8.67 -22.09
CA ILE A 160 15.41 9.57 -22.81
C ILE A 160 14.95 8.92 -24.11
N GLY A 161 13.62 8.79 -24.31
CA GLY A 161 13.01 8.15 -25.46
C GLY A 161 13.22 6.62 -25.54
N LYS A 162 13.69 6.00 -24.45
CA LYS A 162 13.78 4.55 -24.29
C LYS A 162 12.53 4.02 -23.59
N THR A 163 12.25 2.74 -23.78
CA THR A 163 11.15 2.08 -23.06
C THR A 163 11.60 1.75 -21.64
N VAL A 164 10.97 2.39 -20.64
CA VAL A 164 11.22 2.20 -19.22
C VAL A 164 9.96 1.67 -18.55
N VAL A 165 10.12 0.65 -17.70
CA VAL A 165 9.00 -0.01 -17.01
C VAL A 165 9.13 0.13 -15.49
N ALA A 166 7.99 0.22 -14.81
CA ALA A 166 7.86 0.12 -13.36
C ALA A 166 6.48 -0.45 -12.98
N GLU A 167 6.31 -0.88 -11.75
CA GLU A 167 5.00 -1.31 -11.23
C GLU A 167 4.07 -0.12 -11.06
N ALA A 168 2.81 -0.26 -11.48
CA ALA A 168 1.79 0.78 -11.37
C ALA A 168 1.55 1.17 -9.89
N GLY A 169 1.52 2.49 -9.61
CA GLY A 169 1.32 3.03 -8.26
C GLY A 169 2.50 2.80 -7.29
N SER A 170 3.67 2.35 -7.79
CA SER A 170 4.88 2.15 -6.99
C SER A 170 5.71 3.43 -6.81
N ALA A 171 6.71 3.36 -5.93
CA ALA A 171 7.73 4.41 -5.82
C ALA A 171 8.58 4.51 -7.10
N GLY A 172 8.78 3.39 -7.82
CA GLY A 172 9.45 3.35 -9.10
C GLY A 172 8.74 4.16 -10.17
N GLU A 173 7.41 4.05 -10.29
CA GLU A 173 6.61 4.90 -11.19
C GLU A 173 6.73 6.38 -10.81
N THR A 174 6.62 6.71 -9.53
CA THR A 174 6.80 8.08 -9.03
C THR A 174 8.18 8.61 -9.39
N THR A 175 9.23 7.81 -9.17
CA THR A 175 10.61 8.17 -9.52
C THR A 175 10.77 8.45 -11.02
N ILE A 176 10.15 7.64 -11.90
CA ILE A 176 10.18 7.88 -13.35
C ILE A 176 9.49 9.20 -13.70
N THR A 177 8.32 9.45 -13.14
CA THR A 177 7.50 10.63 -13.51
C THR A 177 8.07 11.94 -12.98
N GLU A 178 8.78 11.92 -11.86
CA GLU A 178 9.36 13.11 -11.22
C GLU A 178 10.81 13.40 -11.63
N ASN A 179 11.55 12.39 -12.11
CA ASN A 179 12.92 12.57 -12.56
C ASN A 179 12.96 13.30 -13.91
N ALA A 180 13.82 14.31 -14.03
CA ALA A 180 13.88 15.20 -15.20
C ALA A 180 14.19 14.48 -16.52
N ASP A 181 14.98 13.40 -16.47
CA ASP A 181 15.36 12.63 -17.66
C ASP A 181 14.37 11.48 -17.90
N LEU A 182 14.06 10.68 -16.84
CA LEU A 182 13.20 9.52 -16.95
C LEU A 182 11.76 9.87 -17.34
N SER A 183 11.28 11.06 -16.97
CA SER A 183 9.96 11.55 -17.42
C SER A 183 9.86 11.78 -18.94
N GLN A 184 10.99 11.75 -19.64
CA GLN A 184 11.07 11.84 -21.10
C GLN A 184 11.22 10.45 -21.76
N ALA A 185 11.19 9.35 -21.00
CA ALA A 185 11.17 7.99 -21.50
C ALA A 185 9.76 7.58 -21.95
N ASP A 186 9.67 6.53 -22.77
CA ASP A 186 8.41 5.87 -23.09
C ASP A 186 8.06 4.92 -21.92
N PHE A 187 7.36 5.46 -20.92
CA PHE A 187 7.00 4.72 -19.72
C PHE A 187 5.85 3.75 -19.96
N ILE A 188 6.00 2.50 -19.47
CA ILE A 188 4.96 1.47 -19.48
C ILE A 188 4.84 0.87 -18.08
N SER A 189 3.68 1.01 -17.45
CA SER A 189 3.40 0.41 -16.15
C SER A 189 3.14 -1.09 -16.25
N LYS A 190 3.53 -1.83 -15.20
CA LYS A 190 3.33 -3.27 -15.04
C LYS A 190 2.51 -3.56 -13.79
N ALA A 191 1.98 -4.77 -13.70
CA ALA A 191 1.17 -5.18 -12.55
C ALA A 191 2.00 -5.45 -11.29
N VAL A 192 3.21 -5.99 -11.45
CA VAL A 192 4.15 -6.32 -10.37
C VAL A 192 5.60 -6.04 -10.83
N GLN A 193 6.52 -5.84 -9.88
CA GLN A 193 7.92 -5.53 -10.19
C GLN A 193 8.65 -6.65 -10.93
N THR A 194 8.30 -7.92 -10.67
CA THR A 194 8.89 -9.07 -11.37
C THR A 194 8.60 -9.07 -12.87
N ASP A 195 7.43 -8.54 -13.29
CA ASP A 195 7.12 -8.35 -14.72
C ASP A 195 8.07 -7.34 -15.36
N CYS A 196 8.52 -6.33 -14.61
CA CYS A 196 9.50 -5.36 -15.10
C CYS A 196 10.84 -6.03 -15.41
N LEU A 197 11.33 -6.90 -14.52
CA LEU A 197 12.55 -7.69 -14.77
C LEU A 197 12.41 -8.59 -15.99
N MET A 198 11.24 -9.23 -16.15
CA MET A 198 10.95 -10.11 -17.30
C MET A 198 10.98 -9.33 -18.62
N GLU A 199 10.42 -8.14 -18.67
CA GLU A 199 10.43 -7.30 -19.88
C GLU A 199 11.85 -6.87 -20.28
N VAL A 200 12.67 -6.48 -19.31
CA VAL A 200 14.07 -6.12 -19.59
C VAL A 200 14.86 -7.33 -20.03
N ALA A 201 14.70 -8.49 -19.38
CA ALA A 201 15.37 -9.74 -19.78
C ALA A 201 14.98 -10.18 -21.18
N ALA A 202 13.71 -10.05 -21.54
CA ALA A 202 13.20 -10.37 -22.88
C ALA A 202 13.65 -9.33 -23.94
N GLY A 203 14.07 -8.12 -23.53
CA GLY A 203 14.46 -7.05 -24.44
C GLY A 203 13.25 -6.32 -25.03
N THR A 204 12.09 -6.38 -24.41
CA THR A 204 10.87 -5.62 -24.73
C THR A 204 10.83 -4.27 -24.01
N ALA A 205 11.63 -4.11 -22.95
CA ALA A 205 11.96 -2.84 -22.33
C ALA A 205 13.47 -2.63 -22.30
N ASP A 206 13.92 -1.37 -22.37
CA ASP A 206 15.33 -0.99 -22.30
C ASP A 206 15.83 -0.96 -20.85
N ALA A 207 14.96 -0.54 -19.90
CA ALA A 207 15.27 -0.46 -18.49
C ALA A 207 14.03 -0.67 -17.61
N ALA A 208 14.26 -1.02 -16.35
CA ALA A 208 13.27 -1.00 -15.28
C ALA A 208 13.71 -0.07 -14.15
N VAL A 209 12.76 0.59 -13.49
CA VAL A 209 12.95 1.26 -12.20
C VAL A 209 12.15 0.50 -11.16
N LEU A 210 12.83 -0.01 -10.15
CA LEU A 210 12.24 -0.88 -9.12
C LEU A 210 13.06 -0.86 -7.84
N ASP A 211 12.59 -1.58 -6.83
CA ASP A 211 13.19 -1.64 -5.51
C ASP A 211 14.54 -2.39 -5.51
N LEU A 212 15.54 -1.79 -4.86
CA LEU A 212 16.87 -2.39 -4.68
C LEU A 212 16.78 -3.75 -3.97
N THR A 213 15.89 -3.89 -2.98
CA THR A 213 15.70 -5.15 -2.24
C THR A 213 15.28 -6.28 -3.16
N LEU A 214 14.32 -6.04 -4.07
CA LEU A 214 13.91 -7.02 -5.09
C LEU A 214 15.05 -7.28 -6.09
N ALA A 215 15.70 -6.22 -6.58
CA ALA A 215 16.80 -6.37 -7.53
C ALA A 215 17.93 -7.22 -6.96
N ASN A 216 18.30 -7.00 -5.70
CA ASN A 216 19.34 -7.78 -5.03
C ASN A 216 18.96 -9.26 -4.81
N ALA A 217 17.67 -9.55 -4.59
CA ALA A 217 17.20 -10.92 -4.41
C ALA A 217 17.13 -11.70 -5.74
N MET A 218 16.77 -11.03 -6.84
CA MET A 218 16.42 -11.68 -8.10
C MET A 218 17.48 -11.57 -9.19
N ILE A 219 18.44 -10.63 -9.09
CA ILE A 219 19.48 -10.40 -10.10
C ILE A 219 20.82 -10.94 -9.58
N GLY A 220 21.49 -11.75 -10.38
CA GLY A 220 22.82 -12.27 -10.06
C GLY A 220 23.06 -13.66 -10.59
N GLU A 221 24.27 -14.18 -10.40
CA GLU A 221 24.66 -15.51 -10.83
C GLU A 221 23.80 -16.58 -10.12
N GLY A 222 23.20 -17.48 -10.89
CA GLY A 222 22.35 -18.55 -10.38
C GLY A 222 20.88 -18.18 -10.22
N THR A 223 20.49 -16.95 -10.54
CA THR A 223 19.09 -16.51 -10.57
C THR A 223 18.51 -16.53 -11.99
N ASP A 224 17.19 -16.41 -12.10
CA ASP A 224 16.49 -16.34 -13.39
C ASP A 224 16.84 -15.06 -14.18
N TYR A 225 17.37 -14.03 -13.51
CA TYR A 225 17.73 -12.75 -14.09
C TYR A 225 19.23 -12.46 -14.10
N ALA A 226 20.07 -13.50 -14.20
CA ALA A 226 21.52 -13.37 -14.27
C ALA A 226 22.03 -12.53 -15.46
N SER A 227 21.19 -12.28 -16.47
CA SER A 227 21.49 -11.44 -17.62
C SER A 227 21.18 -9.95 -17.39
N LEU A 228 20.67 -9.58 -16.22
CA LEU A 228 20.38 -8.21 -15.85
C LEU A 228 21.41 -7.63 -14.91
N LYS A 229 21.43 -6.30 -14.80
CA LYS A 229 22.38 -5.56 -13.98
C LYS A 229 21.74 -4.31 -13.41
N ILE A 230 21.99 -4.06 -12.13
CA ILE A 230 21.73 -2.79 -11.48
C ILE A 230 22.83 -1.81 -11.92
N VAL A 231 22.46 -0.67 -12.50
CA VAL A 231 23.41 0.33 -13.04
C VAL A 231 23.38 1.67 -12.35
N ASP A 232 22.31 1.98 -11.61
CA ASP A 232 22.17 3.26 -10.89
C ASP A 232 21.28 3.08 -9.67
N GLU A 233 21.54 3.86 -8.63
CA GLU A 233 20.71 4.02 -7.45
C GLU A 233 20.22 5.47 -7.43
N LEU A 234 18.90 5.63 -7.58
CA LEU A 234 18.29 6.94 -7.81
C LEU A 234 18.02 7.71 -6.52
N ASN A 235 17.40 7.06 -5.56
CA ASN A 235 17.06 7.64 -4.27
C ASN A 235 16.97 6.57 -3.18
N ALA A 236 17.58 6.88 -2.03
CA ALA A 236 17.41 6.07 -0.83
C ALA A 236 16.02 6.32 -0.24
N GLU A 237 15.41 5.27 0.29
CA GLU A 237 14.10 5.29 0.89
C GLU A 237 13.98 4.27 2.02
N GLU A 238 12.86 4.26 2.72
CA GLU A 238 12.60 3.35 3.82
C GLU A 238 11.19 2.76 3.70
N TYR A 239 11.02 1.53 4.17
CA TYR A 239 9.73 0.83 4.18
C TYR A 239 9.02 0.98 5.51
N GLY A 240 7.69 1.14 5.43
CA GLY A 240 6.76 1.10 6.55
C GLY A 240 5.54 0.26 6.25
N VAL A 241 4.70 0.09 7.25
CA VAL A 241 3.37 -0.52 7.13
C VAL A 241 2.33 0.58 7.17
N ALA A 242 1.37 0.56 6.25
CA ALA A 242 0.31 1.56 6.21
C ALA A 242 -1.05 0.98 6.59
N PHE A 243 -1.76 1.74 7.41
CA PHE A 243 -3.13 1.52 7.85
C PHE A 243 -4.03 2.67 7.37
N ARG A 244 -5.34 2.50 7.49
CA ARG A 244 -6.30 3.59 7.21
C ARG A 244 -5.95 4.87 7.94
N LYS A 245 -6.19 6.01 7.33
CA LYS A 245 -5.93 7.32 7.94
C LYS A 245 -6.59 7.42 9.32
N GLY A 246 -5.78 7.76 10.33
CA GLY A 246 -6.22 7.87 11.72
C GLY A 246 -6.40 6.53 12.46
N SER A 247 -5.94 5.42 11.87
CA SER A 247 -5.89 4.12 12.55
C SER A 247 -4.89 4.14 13.72
N ASP A 248 -5.29 3.59 14.85
CA ASP A 248 -4.44 3.37 16.03
C ASP A 248 -3.65 2.05 15.95
N ALA A 249 -3.88 1.25 14.91
CA ALA A 249 -3.17 -0.02 14.70
C ALA A 249 -1.67 0.20 14.38
N ALA A 250 -1.31 1.32 13.72
CA ALA A 250 0.08 1.65 13.43
C ALA A 250 0.92 1.79 14.71
N ASP A 251 0.38 2.43 15.75
CA ASP A 251 1.07 2.56 17.05
C ASP A 251 1.24 1.20 17.74
N ALA A 252 0.25 0.31 17.64
CA ALA A 252 0.35 -1.03 18.20
C ALA A 252 1.40 -1.89 17.48
N VAL A 253 1.51 -1.76 16.15
CA VAL A 253 2.56 -2.42 15.36
C VAL A 253 3.94 -1.85 15.69
N ASN A 254 4.07 -0.51 15.86
CA ASN A 254 5.32 0.10 16.33
C ASN A 254 5.78 -0.45 17.68
N ALA A 255 4.85 -0.62 18.62
CA ALA A 255 5.16 -1.22 19.93
C ALA A 255 5.63 -2.69 19.79
N ALA A 256 5.01 -3.46 18.88
CA ALA A 256 5.44 -4.82 18.60
C ALA A 256 6.82 -4.85 17.90
N PHE A 257 7.12 -3.90 17.02
CA PHE A 257 8.46 -3.76 16.42
C PHE A 257 9.53 -3.48 17.50
N ASP A 258 9.24 -2.59 18.46
CA ASP A 258 10.17 -2.30 19.55
C ASP A 258 10.46 -3.56 20.40
N GLU A 259 9.45 -4.41 20.63
CA GLU A 259 9.65 -5.70 21.32
C GLU A 259 10.47 -6.69 20.49
N LEU A 260 10.17 -6.82 19.17
CA LEU A 260 10.87 -7.74 18.26
C LEU A 260 12.31 -7.28 17.94
N LYS A 261 12.59 -5.98 18.01
CA LYS A 261 13.95 -5.44 18.00
C LYS A 261 14.69 -5.80 19.28
N ALA A 262 14.04 -5.69 20.45
CA ALA A 262 14.64 -5.94 21.75
C ALA A 262 14.97 -7.43 22.01
N ASP A 263 14.25 -8.36 21.40
CA ASP A 263 14.47 -9.81 21.50
C ASP A 263 15.26 -10.40 20.31
N ASP A 264 15.88 -9.55 19.47
CA ASP A 264 16.67 -9.88 18.28
C ASP A 264 15.90 -10.64 17.17
N THR A 265 14.59 -10.80 17.27
CA THR A 265 13.79 -11.48 16.24
C THR A 265 13.86 -10.74 14.92
N MET A 266 13.70 -9.42 14.96
CA MET A 266 13.70 -8.58 13.75
C MET A 266 15.06 -8.59 13.05
N GLN A 267 16.17 -8.56 13.80
CA GLN A 267 17.52 -8.66 13.26
C GLN A 267 17.77 -10.05 12.65
N THR A 268 17.31 -11.11 13.30
CA THR A 268 17.44 -12.48 12.79
C THR A 268 16.73 -12.64 11.44
N LEU A 269 15.53 -12.04 11.30
CA LEU A 269 14.81 -12.04 10.03
C LEU A 269 15.55 -11.22 8.97
N ALA A 270 16.04 -10.03 9.32
CA ALA A 270 16.80 -9.20 8.39
C ALA A 270 18.05 -9.91 7.86
N ASP A 271 18.81 -10.57 8.74
CA ASP A 271 19.98 -11.36 8.37
C ASP A 271 19.61 -12.54 7.45
N LYS A 272 18.48 -13.22 7.73
CA LYS A 272 17.98 -14.34 6.92
C LYS A 272 17.69 -13.92 5.47
N TYR A 273 17.14 -12.71 5.28
CA TYR A 273 16.76 -12.18 3.98
C TYR A 273 17.76 -11.17 3.40
N SER A 274 18.93 -11.01 4.04
CA SER A 274 19.99 -10.07 3.62
C SER A 274 19.51 -8.63 3.50
N LEU A 275 18.64 -8.19 4.41
CA LEU A 275 18.08 -6.84 4.47
C LEU A 275 18.79 -5.97 5.51
N VAL A 276 18.72 -4.66 5.35
CA VAL A 276 19.24 -3.67 6.27
C VAL A 276 18.07 -3.01 6.99
N LEU A 277 18.02 -3.18 8.32
CA LEU A 277 16.99 -2.52 9.12
C LEU A 277 17.15 -1.00 9.10
N ALA A 278 16.04 -0.28 9.17
CA ALA A 278 16.02 1.14 9.48
C ALA A 278 16.42 1.40 10.94
N ASP A 279 16.96 2.59 11.21
CA ASP A 279 17.51 3.00 12.52
C ASP A 279 16.43 3.11 13.62
#